data_4e76b2c62bbe41e425a885e9aa7e662a
#
_entry.id   4e76b2c62bbe41e425a885e9aa7e662a
#
_cell.length_a   1.000
_cell.length_b   1.000
_cell.length_c   1.000
_cell.angle_alpha   90.00
_cell.angle_beta   90.00
_cell.angle_gamma   90.00
#
_symmetry.space_group_name_H-M   'P 1'
#
loop_
_entity.id
_entity.type
_entity.pdbx_description
1 polymer ?
#
loop_
_entity_poly.entity_id
_entity_poly.type
_entity_poly.pdbx_seq_one_letter_code
_entity_poly.pdbx_strand_id
1 'polypeptide(L)'
;MTLSDENTLQALRILEKNPELSQRGLSKELGLSLGKTHYILSSLIDVGLVKADNFRRSDNKLGYAYLLTPQGMAEKAAVTARFLARKRREYKALEQQIADLSREVEL
;
A
#
# COMPACT_ATOMS: atom_id res chain seq x y z
N MET A 1 1.48 16.43 -4.91
CA MET A 1 2.14 15.57 -3.89
C MET A 1 2.21 14.14 -4.40
N THR A 2 3.37 13.55 -4.34
CA THR A 2 3.58 12.17 -4.80
C THR A 2 3.25 11.20 -3.66
N LEU A 3 2.56 10.10 -3.99
CA LEU A 3 2.33 9.04 -3.00
C LEU A 3 3.65 8.33 -2.70
N SER A 4 3.84 7.95 -1.44
CA SER A 4 4.99 7.13 -1.07
C SER A 4 4.83 5.72 -1.66
N ASP A 5 5.95 5.06 -1.94
CA ASP A 5 5.92 3.66 -2.39
C ASP A 5 5.25 2.77 -1.35
N GLU A 6 5.48 3.04 -0.07
CA GLU A 6 4.87 2.26 1.01
C GLU A 6 3.35 2.35 0.99
N ASN A 7 2.81 3.58 0.93
CA ASN A 7 1.35 3.78 0.90
C ASN A 7 0.74 3.18 -0.36
N THR A 8 1.38 3.35 -1.50
CA THR A 8 0.93 2.78 -2.77
C THR A 8 0.87 1.26 -2.68
N LEU A 9 1.95 0.63 -2.23
CA LEU A 9 2.03 -0.82 -2.12
C LEU A 9 0.98 -1.36 -1.17
N GLN A 10 0.85 -0.77 0.01
CA GLN A 10 -0.12 -1.24 1.01
C GLN A 10 -1.54 -1.13 0.49
N ALA A 11 -1.90 0.00 -0.13
CA ALA A 11 -3.23 0.19 -0.69
C ALA A 11 -3.52 -0.83 -1.79
N LEU A 12 -2.60 -1.02 -2.73
CA LEU A 12 -2.78 -1.97 -3.82
C LEU A 12 -2.90 -3.41 -3.32
N ARG A 13 -2.10 -3.78 -2.32
CA ARG A 13 -2.17 -5.13 -1.72
C ARG A 13 -3.50 -5.39 -1.04
N ILE A 14 -3.97 -4.42 -0.26
CA ILE A 14 -5.24 -4.56 0.47
C ILE A 14 -6.41 -4.66 -0.52
N LEU A 15 -6.44 -3.78 -1.53
CA LEU A 15 -7.52 -3.76 -2.51
C LEU A 15 -7.54 -4.99 -3.39
N GLU A 16 -6.37 -5.56 -3.70
CA GLU A 16 -6.31 -6.80 -4.47
C GLU A 16 -6.97 -7.95 -3.70
N LYS A 17 -6.75 -8.01 -2.39
CA LYS A 17 -7.33 -9.07 -1.55
C LYS A 17 -8.81 -8.82 -1.24
N ASN A 18 -9.20 -7.56 -1.11
CA ASN A 18 -10.57 -7.20 -0.70
C ASN A 18 -11.03 -5.95 -1.43
N PRO A 19 -11.43 -6.08 -2.70
CA PRO A 19 -11.85 -4.93 -3.50
C PRO A 19 -13.16 -4.29 -3.01
N GLU A 20 -13.95 -5.00 -2.22
CA GLU A 20 -15.25 -4.49 -1.73
C GLU A 20 -15.12 -3.72 -0.41
N LEU A 21 -13.92 -3.53 0.07
CA LEU A 21 -13.67 -2.81 1.32
C LEU A 21 -14.11 -1.35 1.17
N SER A 22 -14.83 -0.84 2.19
CA SER A 22 -15.22 0.57 2.22
C SER A 22 -13.98 1.45 2.44
N GLN A 23 -14.11 2.76 2.18
CA GLN A 23 -13.01 3.69 2.48
C GLN A 23 -12.65 3.68 3.97
N ARG A 24 -13.65 3.53 4.85
CA ARG A 24 -13.41 3.40 6.28
C ARG A 24 -12.65 2.12 6.62
N GLY A 25 -13.03 1.01 5.98
CA GLY A 25 -12.32 -0.25 6.15
C GLY A 25 -10.89 -0.16 5.66
N LEU A 26 -10.68 0.45 4.49
CA LEU A 26 -9.36 0.67 3.94
C LEU A 26 -8.52 1.55 4.86
N SER A 27 -9.12 2.60 5.42
CA SER A 27 -8.47 3.49 6.37
C SER A 27 -7.95 2.72 7.59
N LYS A 28 -8.78 1.83 8.14
CA LYS A 28 -8.38 1.00 9.28
C LYS A 28 -7.23 0.06 8.92
N GLU A 29 -7.30 -0.57 7.76
CA GLU A 29 -6.25 -1.48 7.29
C GLU A 29 -4.93 -0.74 7.06
N LEU A 30 -5.00 0.47 6.53
CA LEU A 30 -3.80 1.30 6.28
C LEU A 30 -3.26 1.95 7.55
N GLY A 31 -4.08 2.07 8.60
CA GLY A 31 -3.71 2.80 9.79
C GLY A 31 -3.60 4.30 9.55
N LEU A 32 -4.39 4.84 8.63
CA LEU A 32 -4.37 6.25 8.25
C LEU A 32 -5.73 6.89 8.47
N SER A 33 -5.77 8.22 8.49
CA SER A 33 -7.02 8.96 8.58
C SER A 33 -7.89 8.71 7.34
N LEU A 34 -9.19 8.92 7.49
CA LEU A 34 -10.12 8.77 6.36
C LEU A 34 -9.79 9.75 5.24
N GLY A 35 -9.43 10.99 5.58
CA GLY A 35 -9.06 12.00 4.58
C GLY A 35 -7.82 11.61 3.80
N LYS A 36 -6.80 11.10 4.47
CA LYS A 36 -5.58 10.65 3.79
C LYS A 36 -5.85 9.42 2.94
N THR A 37 -6.67 8.50 3.41
CA THR A 37 -7.09 7.32 2.66
C THR A 37 -7.85 7.72 1.40
N HIS A 38 -8.78 8.67 1.52
CA HIS A 38 -9.51 9.20 0.37
C HIS A 38 -8.57 9.81 -0.66
N TYR A 39 -7.58 10.58 -0.20
CA TYR A 39 -6.58 11.17 -1.08
C TYR A 39 -5.78 10.11 -1.83
N ILE A 40 -5.32 9.08 -1.12
CA ILE A 40 -4.56 7.97 -1.72
C ILE A 40 -5.42 7.25 -2.77
N LEU A 41 -6.64 6.90 -2.42
CA LEU A 41 -7.55 6.18 -3.30
C LEU A 41 -7.87 6.99 -4.56
N SER A 42 -8.20 8.27 -4.38
CA SER A 42 -8.48 9.17 -5.51
C SER A 42 -7.28 9.30 -6.43
N SER A 43 -6.09 9.40 -5.86
CA SER A 43 -4.85 9.50 -6.64
C SER A 43 -4.60 8.23 -7.45
N LEU A 44 -4.84 7.05 -6.87
CA LEU A 44 -4.68 5.78 -7.57
C LEU A 44 -5.68 5.65 -8.72
N ILE A 45 -6.90 6.14 -8.53
CA ILE A 45 -7.92 6.15 -9.58
C ILE A 45 -7.51 7.12 -10.69
N ASP A 46 -7.08 8.32 -10.32
CA ASP A 46 -6.71 9.37 -11.28
C ASP A 46 -5.57 8.94 -12.21
N VAL A 47 -4.60 8.22 -11.69
CA VAL A 47 -3.47 7.75 -12.51
C VAL A 47 -3.72 6.40 -13.18
N GLY A 48 -4.92 5.83 -13.01
CA GLY A 48 -5.31 4.62 -13.72
C GLY A 48 -4.81 3.31 -13.12
N LEU A 49 -4.41 3.30 -11.86
CA LEU A 49 -3.97 2.08 -11.18
C LEU A 49 -5.12 1.32 -10.54
N VAL A 50 -6.19 2.03 -10.20
CA VAL A 50 -7.39 1.48 -9.57
C VAL A 50 -8.60 1.98 -10.32
N LYS A 51 -9.60 1.13 -10.45
CA LYS A 51 -10.89 1.46 -11.07
C LYS A 51 -11.98 1.27 -10.02
N ALA A 52 -12.86 2.27 -9.90
CA ALA A 52 -14.04 2.16 -9.05
C ALA A 52 -15.19 1.57 -9.87
N ASP A 53 -15.80 0.53 -9.35
CA ASP A 53 -16.94 -0.13 -10.01
C ASP A 53 -18.08 -0.29 -9.02
N ASN A 54 -19.32 -0.18 -9.53
CA ASN A 54 -20.49 -0.35 -8.70
C ASN A 54 -20.80 -1.84 -8.52
N PHE A 55 -21.26 -2.20 -7.34
CA PHE A 55 -21.75 -3.55 -7.09
C PHE A 55 -22.90 -3.49 -6.10
N ARG A 56 -23.74 -4.54 -6.10
CA ARG A 56 -24.85 -4.65 -5.16
C ARG A 56 -24.41 -5.51 -3.98
N ARG A 57 -24.51 -4.93 -2.79
CA ARG A 57 -24.10 -5.59 -1.55
C ARG A 57 -25.17 -6.57 -1.09
N SER A 58 -24.79 -7.45 -0.16
CA SER A 58 -25.70 -8.43 0.40
C SER A 58 -26.91 -7.81 1.12
N ASP A 59 -26.77 -6.57 1.61
CA ASP A 59 -27.87 -5.80 2.21
C ASP A 59 -28.73 -5.05 1.18
N ASN A 60 -28.56 -5.37 -0.09
CA ASN A 60 -29.27 -4.78 -1.23
C ASN A 60 -28.96 -3.30 -1.46
N LYS A 61 -27.89 -2.79 -0.91
CA LYS A 61 -27.40 -1.43 -1.14
C LYS A 61 -26.29 -1.43 -2.18
N LEU A 62 -26.19 -0.32 -2.91
CA LEU A 62 -25.10 -0.13 -3.84
C LEU A 62 -23.82 0.25 -3.09
N GLY A 63 -22.70 -0.32 -3.50
CA GLY A 63 -21.38 0.01 -2.99
C GLY A 63 -20.40 0.11 -4.14
N TYR A 64 -19.15 0.37 -3.81
CA TYR A 64 -18.06 0.42 -4.78
C TYR A 64 -17.11 -0.72 -4.52
N ALA A 65 -16.65 -1.35 -5.61
CA ALA A 65 -15.47 -2.19 -5.58
C ALA A 65 -14.33 -1.40 -6.19
N TYR A 66 -13.17 -1.43 -5.54
CA TYR A 66 -11.98 -0.74 -6.01
C TYR A 66 -11.02 -1.79 -6.55
N LEU A 67 -10.98 -1.91 -7.87
CA LEU A 67 -10.27 -2.99 -8.56
C LEU A 67 -8.95 -2.49 -9.13
N LEU A 68 -7.90 -3.30 -9.02
CA LEU A 68 -6.65 -2.99 -9.69
C LEU A 68 -6.84 -3.16 -11.20
N THR A 69 -6.39 -2.16 -11.95
CA THR A 69 -6.30 -2.24 -13.39
C THR A 69 -5.08 -3.07 -13.79
N PRO A 70 -4.93 -3.48 -15.06
CA PRO A 70 -3.67 -4.10 -15.51
C PRO A 70 -2.45 -3.25 -15.20
N GLN A 71 -2.57 -1.91 -15.35
CA GLN A 71 -1.52 -0.98 -14.96
C GLN A 71 -1.26 -1.02 -13.46
N GLY A 72 -2.32 -1.17 -12.66
CA GLY A 72 -2.21 -1.30 -11.20
C GLY A 72 -1.47 -2.56 -10.79
N MET A 73 -1.73 -3.68 -11.47
CA MET A 73 -1.01 -4.92 -11.20
C MET A 73 0.47 -4.79 -11.54
N ALA A 74 0.79 -4.17 -12.68
CA ALA A 74 2.17 -3.93 -13.09
C ALA A 74 2.89 -3.00 -12.11
N GLU A 75 2.21 -1.93 -11.67
CA GLU A 75 2.79 -0.99 -10.71
C GLU A 75 3.00 -1.65 -9.35
N LYS A 76 2.07 -2.50 -8.91
CA LYS A 76 2.24 -3.25 -7.67
C LYS A 76 3.52 -4.07 -7.71
N ALA A 77 3.77 -4.76 -8.82
CA ALA A 77 4.99 -5.55 -8.99
C ALA A 77 6.24 -4.67 -8.96
N ALA A 78 6.22 -3.53 -9.65
CA ALA A 78 7.34 -2.61 -9.69
C ALA A 78 7.64 -1.98 -8.32
N VAL A 79 6.59 -1.54 -7.61
CA VAL A 79 6.73 -0.95 -6.28
C VAL A 79 7.23 -2.00 -5.29
N THR A 80 6.75 -3.24 -5.41
CA THR A 80 7.21 -4.33 -4.56
C THR A 80 8.72 -4.55 -4.72
N ALA A 81 9.20 -4.56 -5.96
CA ALA A 81 10.63 -4.73 -6.23
C ALA A 81 11.45 -3.57 -5.64
N ARG A 82 11.01 -2.32 -5.83
CA ARG A 82 11.69 -1.15 -5.26
C ARG A 82 11.71 -1.18 -3.75
N PHE A 83 10.57 -1.52 -3.15
CA PHE A 83 10.43 -1.58 -1.70
C PHE A 83 11.34 -2.67 -1.11
N LEU A 84 11.37 -3.84 -1.74
CA LEU A 84 12.25 -4.93 -1.32
C LEU A 84 13.73 -4.52 -1.39
N ALA A 85 14.14 -3.89 -2.49
CA ALA A 85 15.52 -3.44 -2.64
C ALA A 85 15.91 -2.45 -1.52
N ARG A 86 15.00 -1.52 -1.19
CA ARG A 86 15.22 -0.56 -0.11
C ARG A 86 15.32 -1.27 1.24
N LYS A 87 14.44 -2.22 1.52
CA LYS A 87 14.44 -2.96 2.78
C LYS A 87 15.72 -3.78 2.94
N ARG A 88 16.23 -4.35 1.87
CA ARG A 88 17.49 -5.08 1.91
C ARG A 88 18.67 -4.16 2.23
N ARG A 89 18.66 -2.94 1.70
CA ARG A 89 19.71 -1.96 2.05
C ARG A 89 19.62 -1.55 3.51
N GLU A 90 18.40 -1.30 4.01
CA GLU A 90 18.18 -0.98 5.42
C GLU A 90 18.64 -2.11 6.33
N TYR A 91 18.36 -3.34 5.93
CA TYR A 91 18.78 -4.54 6.69
C TYR A 91 20.30 -4.61 6.79
N LYS A 92 21.01 -4.41 5.68
CA LYS A 92 22.48 -4.43 5.69
C LYS A 92 23.06 -3.32 6.57
N ALA A 93 22.47 -2.13 6.50
CA ALA A 93 22.91 -1.01 7.35
C ALA A 93 22.69 -1.34 8.82
N LEU A 94 21.56 -1.95 9.16
CA LEU A 94 21.25 -2.36 10.53
C LEU A 94 22.21 -3.44 11.01
N GLU A 95 22.51 -4.43 10.17
CA GLU A 95 23.49 -5.47 10.50
C GLU A 95 24.85 -4.84 10.85
N GLN A 96 25.27 -3.85 10.06
CA GLN A 96 26.54 -3.17 10.30
C GLN A 96 26.53 -2.41 11.62
N GLN A 97 25.41 -1.71 11.93
CA GLN A 97 25.25 -1.01 13.18
C GLN A 97 25.36 -1.95 14.39
N ILE A 98 24.68 -3.10 14.29
CA ILE A 98 24.70 -4.10 15.35
C ILE A 98 26.12 -4.64 15.54
N ALA A 99 26.82 -4.93 14.46
CA ALA A 99 28.20 -5.41 14.52
C ALA A 99 29.12 -4.39 15.21
N ASP A 100 28.97 -3.12 14.86
CA ASP A 100 29.78 -2.03 15.43
C ASP A 100 29.49 -1.89 16.93
N LEU A 101 28.22 -1.89 17.31
CA LEU A 101 27.82 -1.77 18.72
C LEU A 101 28.31 -2.98 19.53
N SER A 102 28.22 -4.18 18.96
CA SER A 102 28.68 -5.40 19.61
C SER A 102 30.15 -5.34 19.92
N ARG A 103 30.96 -4.83 18.96
CA ARG A 103 32.38 -4.67 19.19
C ARG A 103 32.70 -3.68 20.33
N GLU A 104 31.91 -2.60 20.41
CA GLU A 104 32.10 -1.61 21.48
C GLU A 104 31.82 -2.21 22.86
N VAL A 105 30.81 -3.07 22.97
CA VAL A 105 30.48 -3.72 24.23
C VAL A 105 31.51 -4.75 24.63
N GLU A 106 32.13 -5.44 23.66
CA GLU A 106 33.14 -6.46 23.92
C GLU A 106 34.49 -5.89 24.32
N LEU A 107 34.70 -4.62 24.07
CA LEU A 107 35.94 -3.94 24.49
C LEU A 107 35.85 -3.50 25.94
#